data_72db74a9841e0e865c9546b324abdb20
#
_entry.id   72db74a9841e0e865c9546b324abdb20
#
_cell.length_a   1.000
_cell.length_b   1.000
_cell.length_c   1.000
_cell.angle_alpha   90.00
_cell.angle_beta   90.00
_cell.angle_gamma   90.00
#
_symmetry.space_group_name_H-M   'P 1'
#
loop_
_entity.id
_entity.type
_entity.pdbx_description
1 polymer ?
#
loop_
_entity_poly.entity_id
_entity_poly.type
_entity_poly.pdbx_seq_one_letter_code
_entity_poly.pdbx_strand_id
1 'polypeptide(L)'
;MVRRRAALAALVSIASAFVLPNAPAARRRTQRASTETAAPTDTSSYVITITPEAQDHIAKLRAAEGPGTHLRMGVKAGGCSGMSYAMDLCKEDDITEQDHVEEWPEGFKVVIDPKSMLYLFGLELGYSNELIGGGFQFKNPNAETSCGCGTSFGI
;
A
#
# COMPACT_ATOMS: atom_id res chain seq x y z
N MET A 1 -23.22 -32.12 56.55
CA MET A 1 -22.02 -32.70 57.19
C MET A 1 -20.84 -31.90 56.62
N VAL A 2 -20.45 -30.84 57.34
CA VAL A 2 -19.40 -30.74 58.35
C VAL A 2 -18.05 -31.20 57.83
N ARG A 3 -17.15 -30.29 57.52
CA ARG A 3 -16.01 -29.91 58.35
C ARG A 3 -15.18 -28.77 57.78
N ARG A 4 -15.17 -27.70 58.55
CA ARG A 4 -14.14 -26.64 58.56
C ARG A 4 -12.78 -27.21 58.90
N ARG A 5 -11.71 -26.63 58.40
CA ARG A 5 -10.45 -26.41 59.14
C ARG A 5 -9.72 -25.22 58.60
N ALA A 6 -9.56 -24.25 59.46
CA ALA A 6 -8.71 -23.08 59.40
C ALA A 6 -7.32 -23.43 59.94
N ALA A 7 -6.27 -22.77 59.47
CA ALA A 7 -4.99 -22.48 60.14
C ALA A 7 -4.31 -21.42 59.29
N LEU A 8 -4.23 -20.19 59.67
CA LEU A 8 -3.44 -19.46 60.68
C LEU A 8 -1.92 -19.44 60.41
N ALA A 9 -1.47 -18.22 60.06
CA ALA A 9 -0.23 -17.53 60.45
C ALA A 9 1.11 -17.91 59.83
N ALA A 10 1.77 -16.90 59.18
CA ALA A 10 2.96 -16.31 59.78
C ALA A 10 3.41 -15.06 58.97
N LEU A 11 3.39 -13.91 59.65
CA LEU A 11 4.07 -12.67 59.29
C LEU A 11 5.59 -12.89 59.42
N VAL A 12 6.34 -12.58 58.37
CA VAL A 12 7.77 -12.22 58.50
C VAL A 12 8.01 -10.95 57.73
N SER A 13 8.15 -9.89 58.49
CA SER A 13 8.60 -8.58 58.08
C SER A 13 10.12 -8.60 57.90
N ILE A 14 10.63 -8.39 56.70
CA ILE A 14 12.06 -8.08 56.52
C ILE A 14 12.12 -6.78 55.71
N ALA A 15 12.39 -5.69 56.44
CA ALA A 15 12.81 -4.43 55.87
C ALA A 15 14.23 -4.58 55.33
N SER A 16 14.42 -4.50 54.05
CA SER A 16 15.71 -4.31 53.42
C SER A 16 15.69 -3.01 52.64
N ALA A 17 16.40 -2.03 53.16
CA ALA A 17 16.71 -0.78 52.53
C ALA A 17 17.53 -1.06 51.24
N PHE A 18 16.86 -0.82 50.07
CA PHE A 18 17.55 -0.90 48.81
C PHE A 18 18.00 0.53 48.41
N VAL A 19 19.27 0.75 48.48
CA VAL A 19 19.97 1.93 48.01
C VAL A 19 19.85 2.00 46.49
N LEU A 20 19.26 3.09 45.98
CA LEU A 20 19.21 3.37 44.52
C LEU A 20 20.61 3.79 44.03
N PRO A 21 21.19 3.13 43.04
CA PRO A 21 22.29 3.74 42.28
C PRO A 21 21.72 4.73 41.28
N ASN A 22 22.23 5.93 41.35
CA ASN A 22 22.03 7.03 40.43
C ASN A 22 22.50 6.64 39.04
N ALA A 23 21.53 6.38 38.11
CA ALA A 23 21.84 6.10 36.73
C ALA A 23 21.88 7.41 35.91
N PRO A 24 22.91 7.63 35.11
CA PRO A 24 23.04 8.83 34.30
C PRO A 24 21.95 8.86 33.22
N ALA A 25 21.38 10.04 33.01
CA ALA A 25 20.38 10.35 32.01
C ALA A 25 20.81 9.85 30.63
N ALA A 26 20.24 8.73 30.22
CA ALA A 26 20.36 8.25 28.86
C ALA A 26 19.60 9.22 27.96
N ARG A 27 20.30 9.95 27.14
CA ARG A 27 19.83 10.76 26.01
C ARG A 27 18.87 9.91 25.21
N ARG A 28 17.61 10.25 25.26
CA ARG A 28 16.54 9.70 24.42
C ARG A 28 16.85 10.05 22.97
N ARG A 29 17.62 9.20 22.32
CA ARG A 29 17.82 9.23 20.87
C ARG A 29 16.46 8.85 20.29
N THR A 30 15.72 9.84 19.82
CA THR A 30 14.57 9.63 18.96
C THR A 30 15.03 8.83 17.74
N GLN A 31 14.86 7.54 17.80
CA GLN A 31 14.91 6.71 16.59
C GLN A 31 13.73 7.16 15.75
N ARG A 32 14.02 8.00 14.76
CA ARG A 32 13.19 8.13 13.58
C ARG A 32 13.04 6.70 13.06
N ALA A 33 11.83 6.18 13.15
CA ALA A 33 11.47 4.99 12.42
C ALA A 33 11.69 5.31 10.93
N SER A 34 12.79 4.87 10.40
CA SER A 34 12.99 4.75 8.98
C SER A 34 11.95 3.73 8.56
N THR A 35 10.91 4.18 7.91
CA THR A 35 9.99 3.32 7.16
C THR A 35 10.88 2.60 6.16
N GLU A 36 11.18 1.36 6.48
CA GLU A 36 11.88 0.43 5.60
C GLU A 36 10.95 0.21 4.41
N THR A 37 11.22 0.96 3.35
CA THR A 37 10.64 0.70 2.04
C THR A 37 11.05 -0.72 1.68
N ALA A 38 10.09 -1.64 1.75
CA ALA A 38 10.26 -2.98 1.24
C ALA A 38 10.77 -2.87 -0.20
N ALA A 39 11.94 -3.47 -0.44
CA ALA A 39 12.54 -3.51 -1.75
C ALA A 39 11.58 -4.15 -2.76
N PRO A 40 11.46 -3.61 -3.97
CA PRO A 40 10.59 -4.19 -4.99
C PRO A 40 11.11 -5.58 -5.33
N THR A 41 10.25 -6.56 -5.18
CA THR A 41 10.42 -7.90 -5.76
C THR A 41 10.55 -7.70 -7.27
N ASP A 42 11.57 -8.28 -7.90
CA ASP A 42 11.92 -8.21 -9.32
C ASP A 42 10.73 -8.05 -10.27
N THR A 43 10.40 -6.81 -10.57
CA THR A 43 9.29 -6.43 -11.45
C THR A 43 9.83 -5.97 -12.82
N SER A 44 11.05 -6.39 -13.18
CA SER A 44 11.77 -5.88 -14.36
C SER A 44 11.16 -6.26 -15.72
N SER A 45 10.02 -6.96 -15.75
CA SER A 45 9.33 -7.33 -17.00
C SER A 45 7.96 -6.69 -17.19
N TYR A 46 7.43 -5.97 -16.21
CA TYR A 46 6.11 -5.34 -16.29
C TYR A 46 6.20 -3.88 -16.74
N VAL A 47 5.22 -3.44 -17.52
CA VAL A 47 5.10 -2.03 -17.95
C VAL A 47 4.73 -1.14 -16.75
N ILE A 48 3.92 -1.66 -15.83
CA ILE A 48 3.49 -0.97 -14.62
C ILE A 48 3.95 -1.74 -13.39
N THR A 49 4.47 -1.04 -12.39
CA THR A 49 4.80 -1.60 -11.08
C THR A 49 3.67 -1.30 -10.10
N ILE A 50 3.16 -2.30 -9.40
CA ILE A 50 2.09 -2.14 -8.41
C ILE A 50 2.65 -2.47 -7.03
N THR A 51 2.51 -1.53 -6.07
CA THR A 51 2.96 -1.77 -4.69
C THR A 51 2.08 -2.80 -3.98
N PRO A 52 2.59 -3.51 -2.95
CA PRO A 52 1.81 -4.50 -2.21
C PRO A 52 0.51 -3.94 -1.63
N GLU A 53 0.52 -2.72 -1.13
CA GLU A 53 -0.67 -2.05 -0.57
C GLU A 53 -1.73 -1.81 -1.64
N ALA A 54 -1.30 -1.47 -2.87
CA ALA A 54 -2.20 -1.30 -4.00
C ALA A 54 -2.76 -2.65 -4.48
N GLN A 55 -1.94 -3.71 -4.49
CA GLN A 55 -2.39 -5.07 -4.81
C GLN A 55 -3.46 -5.55 -3.83
N ASP A 56 -3.25 -5.39 -2.53
CA ASP A 56 -4.22 -5.72 -1.48
C ASP A 56 -5.55 -4.96 -1.67
N HIS A 57 -5.47 -3.69 -2.05
CA HIS A 57 -6.67 -2.90 -2.29
C HIS A 57 -7.42 -3.32 -3.56
N ILE A 58 -6.70 -3.60 -4.64
CA ILE A 58 -7.25 -4.15 -5.89
C ILE A 58 -7.94 -5.49 -5.61
N ALA A 59 -7.33 -6.38 -4.81
CA ALA A 59 -7.92 -7.65 -4.42
C ALA A 59 -9.25 -7.46 -3.67
N LYS A 60 -9.35 -6.48 -2.78
CA LYS A 60 -10.61 -6.13 -2.08
C LYS A 60 -11.68 -5.61 -3.04
N LEU A 61 -11.30 -4.74 -3.99
CA LEU A 61 -12.23 -4.24 -5.00
C LEU A 61 -12.76 -5.37 -5.89
N ARG A 62 -11.90 -6.29 -6.32
CA ARG A 62 -12.28 -7.46 -7.10
C ARG A 62 -13.23 -8.39 -6.32
N ALA A 63 -12.99 -8.58 -5.03
CA ALA A 63 -13.88 -9.38 -4.19
C ALA A 63 -15.29 -8.78 -4.09
N ALA A 64 -15.42 -7.47 -4.17
CA ALA A 64 -16.70 -6.76 -4.15
C ALA A 64 -17.42 -6.81 -5.50
N GLU A 65 -16.69 -6.71 -6.62
CA GLU A 65 -17.23 -6.68 -7.98
C GLU A 65 -17.47 -8.09 -8.58
N GLY A 66 -16.81 -9.10 -8.01
CA GLY A 66 -16.95 -10.51 -8.40
C GLY A 66 -15.77 -11.08 -9.21
N PRO A 67 -15.76 -12.39 -9.42
CA PRO A 67 -14.69 -13.09 -10.13
C PRO A 67 -14.65 -12.66 -11.62
N GLY A 68 -13.43 -12.62 -12.17
CA GLY A 68 -13.21 -12.22 -13.57
C GLY A 68 -13.11 -10.71 -13.78
N THR A 69 -12.98 -9.93 -12.69
CA THR A 69 -12.73 -8.50 -12.77
C THR A 69 -11.23 -8.25 -12.84
N HIS A 70 -10.82 -7.38 -13.75
CA HIS A 70 -9.46 -7.01 -14.04
C HIS A 70 -9.29 -5.49 -13.95
N LEU A 71 -8.05 -5.02 -13.79
CA LEU A 71 -7.73 -3.60 -13.71
C LEU A 71 -7.43 -3.07 -15.11
N ARG A 72 -8.19 -2.08 -15.60
CA ARG A 72 -7.92 -1.38 -16.84
C ARG A 72 -7.27 -0.03 -16.56
N MET A 73 -6.13 0.20 -17.19
CA MET A 73 -5.35 1.43 -17.05
C MET A 73 -5.28 2.17 -18.39
N GLY A 74 -5.48 3.47 -18.32
CA GLY A 74 -5.42 4.33 -19.50
C GLY A 74 -5.07 5.77 -19.15
N VAL A 75 -4.90 6.59 -20.19
CA VAL A 75 -4.68 8.02 -20.08
C VAL A 75 -5.72 8.73 -20.91
N LYS A 76 -6.34 9.75 -20.33
CA LYS A 76 -7.34 10.60 -21.00
C LYS A 76 -6.80 12.03 -21.09
N ALA A 77 -7.09 12.73 -22.19
CA ALA A 77 -6.83 14.16 -22.27
C ALA A 77 -7.73 14.90 -21.30
N GLY A 78 -7.14 15.79 -20.48
CA GLY A 78 -7.86 16.55 -19.47
C GLY A 78 -7.05 16.72 -18.18
N GLY A 79 -7.67 17.35 -17.18
CA GLY A 79 -7.02 17.67 -15.91
C GLY A 79 -6.23 18.98 -15.94
N CYS A 80 -5.60 19.31 -14.79
CA CYS A 80 -4.88 20.58 -14.62
C CYS A 80 -3.59 20.66 -15.45
N SER A 81 -2.99 19.51 -15.77
CA SER A 81 -1.67 19.39 -16.40
C SER A 81 -1.73 18.82 -17.82
N GLY A 82 -2.91 18.68 -18.41
CA GLY A 82 -3.13 18.25 -19.79
C GLY A 82 -3.57 16.81 -19.96
N MET A 83 -3.09 15.86 -19.12
CA MET A 83 -3.48 14.47 -19.14
C MET A 83 -3.87 13.96 -17.75
N SER A 84 -4.77 12.99 -17.70
CA SER A 84 -5.21 12.34 -16.47
C SER A 84 -5.14 10.83 -16.58
N TYR A 85 -4.71 10.19 -15.51
CA TYR A 85 -4.79 8.73 -15.41
C TYR A 85 -6.24 8.30 -15.30
N ALA A 86 -6.60 7.28 -16.06
CA ALA A 86 -7.89 6.61 -15.97
C ALA A 86 -7.64 5.20 -15.45
N MET A 87 -8.34 4.82 -14.39
CA MET A 87 -8.28 3.51 -13.78
C MET A 87 -9.71 3.03 -13.60
N ASP A 88 -10.04 1.97 -14.28
CA ASP A 88 -11.38 1.38 -14.27
C ASP A 88 -11.27 -0.14 -14.04
N LEU A 89 -12.34 -0.76 -13.55
CA LEU A 89 -12.44 -2.21 -13.49
C LEU A 89 -13.14 -2.70 -14.76
N CYS A 90 -12.58 -3.71 -15.40
CA CYS A 90 -13.13 -4.33 -16.61
C CYS A 90 -13.32 -5.84 -16.41
N LYS A 91 -14.15 -6.43 -17.25
CA LYS A 91 -14.32 -7.89 -17.33
C LYS A 91 -13.48 -8.45 -18.46
N GLU A 92 -13.28 -9.78 -18.44
CA GLU A 92 -12.58 -10.49 -19.50
C GLU A 92 -13.15 -10.19 -20.89
N ASP A 93 -14.47 -10.05 -21.01
CA ASP A 93 -15.16 -9.77 -22.26
C ASP A 93 -14.89 -8.36 -22.83
N ASP A 94 -14.42 -7.44 -21.97
CA ASP A 94 -14.10 -6.07 -22.37
C ASP A 94 -12.65 -5.91 -22.87
N ILE A 95 -11.86 -6.98 -22.79
CA ILE A 95 -10.45 -6.99 -23.21
C ILE A 95 -10.41 -7.23 -24.73
N THR A 96 -9.74 -6.33 -25.45
CA THR A 96 -9.56 -6.45 -26.89
C THR A 96 -8.19 -7.03 -27.22
N GLU A 97 -8.03 -7.61 -28.41
CA GLU A 97 -6.75 -8.16 -28.90
C GLU A 97 -5.64 -7.10 -29.02
N GLN A 98 -6.01 -5.83 -29.04
CA GLN A 98 -5.07 -4.71 -29.15
C GLN A 98 -4.58 -4.24 -27.79
N ASP A 99 -5.28 -4.58 -26.71
CA ASP A 99 -4.90 -4.20 -25.36
C ASP A 99 -3.65 -4.97 -24.93
N HIS A 100 -2.75 -4.30 -24.24
CA HIS A 100 -1.64 -4.98 -23.59
C HIS A 100 -2.11 -5.55 -22.26
N VAL A 101 -1.93 -6.85 -22.08
CA VAL A 101 -2.41 -7.56 -20.89
C VAL A 101 -1.22 -8.13 -20.12
N GLU A 102 -1.09 -7.74 -18.87
CA GLU A 102 -0.10 -8.27 -17.94
C GLU A 102 -0.79 -9.12 -16.88
N GLU A 103 -0.31 -10.35 -16.70
CA GLU A 103 -0.82 -11.25 -15.67
C GLU A 103 -0.01 -11.09 -14.38
N TRP A 104 -0.73 -10.89 -13.27
CA TRP A 104 -0.14 -10.72 -11.95
C TRP A 104 -0.33 -11.98 -11.09
N PRO A 105 0.61 -12.24 -10.14
CA PRO A 105 0.62 -13.47 -9.33
C PRO A 105 -0.67 -13.75 -8.57
N GLU A 106 -1.43 -12.72 -8.23
CA GLU A 106 -2.71 -12.83 -7.51
C GLU A 106 -3.91 -13.21 -8.40
N GLY A 107 -3.63 -13.59 -9.66
CA GLY A 107 -4.66 -14.03 -10.60
C GLY A 107 -5.54 -12.91 -11.15
N PHE A 108 -5.06 -11.67 -11.13
CA PHE A 108 -5.69 -10.58 -11.86
C PHE A 108 -4.82 -10.15 -13.03
N LYS A 109 -5.45 -9.51 -13.99
CA LYS A 109 -4.77 -8.95 -15.15
C LYS A 109 -4.81 -7.43 -15.07
N VAL A 110 -3.74 -6.81 -15.52
CA VAL A 110 -3.68 -5.38 -15.77
C VAL A 110 -3.78 -5.18 -17.27
N VAL A 111 -4.82 -4.50 -17.69
CA VAL A 111 -5.14 -4.24 -19.10
C VAL A 111 -4.78 -2.80 -19.41
N ILE A 112 -3.89 -2.60 -20.37
CA ILE A 112 -3.38 -1.28 -20.73
C ILE A 112 -3.85 -0.95 -22.16
N ASP A 113 -4.51 0.20 -22.30
CA ASP A 113 -4.89 0.71 -23.60
C ASP A 113 -3.65 1.00 -24.46
N PRO A 114 -3.58 0.55 -25.74
CA PRO A 114 -2.39 0.71 -26.60
C PRO A 114 -1.91 2.14 -26.74
N LYS A 115 -2.83 3.10 -26.81
CA LYS A 115 -2.51 4.53 -26.91
C LYS A 115 -1.89 5.08 -25.63
N SER A 116 -2.21 4.47 -24.50
CA SER A 116 -1.76 4.88 -23.18
C SER A 116 -0.44 4.23 -22.76
N MET A 117 -0.05 3.15 -23.44
CA MET A 117 1.13 2.37 -23.07
C MET A 117 2.41 3.22 -22.99
N LEU A 118 2.61 4.11 -23.97
CA LEU A 118 3.79 4.98 -24.01
C LEU A 118 3.89 5.88 -22.77
N TYR A 119 2.75 6.35 -22.29
CA TYR A 119 2.67 7.24 -21.14
C TYR A 119 2.75 6.50 -19.79
N LEU A 120 2.34 5.24 -19.77
CA LEU A 120 2.28 4.42 -18.57
C LEU A 120 3.54 3.58 -18.33
N PHE A 121 4.48 3.58 -19.27
CA PHE A 121 5.71 2.80 -19.16
C PHE A 121 6.53 3.23 -17.93
N GLY A 122 6.82 2.28 -17.04
CA GLY A 122 7.55 2.53 -15.79
C GLY A 122 6.70 3.19 -14.67
N LEU A 123 5.39 3.30 -14.85
CA LEU A 123 4.49 3.84 -13.83
C LEU A 123 4.51 2.96 -12.58
N GLU A 124 4.63 3.59 -11.41
CA GLU A 124 4.42 2.95 -10.11
C GLU A 124 3.03 3.32 -9.58
N LEU A 125 2.20 2.30 -9.38
CA LEU A 125 0.88 2.43 -8.77
C LEU A 125 0.94 2.07 -7.29
N GLY A 126 0.76 3.06 -6.44
CA GLY A 126 0.67 2.92 -4.99
C GLY A 126 -0.75 3.11 -4.46
N TYR A 127 -0.95 2.78 -3.20
CA TYR A 127 -2.18 3.04 -2.47
C TYR A 127 -1.89 3.57 -1.07
N SER A 128 -2.59 4.63 -0.66
CA SER A 128 -2.50 5.19 0.68
C SER A 128 -3.86 5.18 1.37
N ASN A 129 -3.88 4.78 2.64
CA ASN A 129 -5.08 4.81 3.49
C ASN A 129 -5.22 6.11 4.30
N GLU A 130 -4.48 7.16 3.97
CA GLU A 130 -4.54 8.43 4.68
C GLU A 130 -5.92 9.08 4.55
N LEU A 131 -6.37 9.73 5.63
CA LEU A 131 -7.67 10.42 5.66
C LEU A 131 -7.74 11.63 4.71
N ILE A 132 -6.59 12.23 4.43
CA ILE A 132 -6.46 13.37 3.51
C ILE A 132 -5.47 12.99 2.42
N GLY A 133 -5.94 12.94 1.18
CA GLY A 133 -5.11 12.54 0.03
C GLY A 133 -4.90 11.04 -0.12
N GLY A 134 -5.65 10.21 0.64
CA GLY A 134 -5.63 8.76 0.48
C GLY A 134 -6.25 8.33 -0.85
N GLY A 135 -5.96 7.08 -1.25
CA GLY A 135 -6.40 6.49 -2.50
C GLY A 135 -5.23 5.99 -3.34
N PHE A 136 -5.50 5.73 -4.61
CA PHE A 136 -4.46 5.34 -5.55
C PHE A 136 -3.53 6.52 -5.86
N GLN A 137 -2.24 6.23 -5.81
CA GLN A 137 -1.18 7.21 -6.08
C GLN A 137 -0.39 6.76 -7.31
N PHE A 138 -0.14 7.70 -8.21
CA PHE A 138 0.56 7.45 -9.47
C PHE A 138 1.90 8.17 -9.43
N LYS A 139 2.99 7.42 -9.55
CA LYS A 139 4.33 7.95 -9.76
C LYS A 139 4.79 7.56 -11.16
N ASN A 140 4.93 8.52 -12.03
CA ASN A 140 5.29 8.30 -13.41
C ASN A 140 6.64 8.94 -13.71
N PRO A 141 7.66 8.17 -14.10
CA PRO A 141 8.96 8.72 -14.45
C PRO A 141 8.94 9.57 -15.74
N ASN A 142 7.91 9.41 -16.59
CA ASN A 142 7.77 10.15 -17.85
C ASN A 142 6.99 11.47 -17.67
N ALA A 143 6.47 11.76 -16.47
CA ALA A 143 5.75 13.00 -16.22
C ALA A 143 6.72 14.13 -15.87
N GLU A 144 6.71 15.23 -16.64
CA GLU A 144 7.46 16.45 -16.30
C GLU A 144 6.77 17.25 -15.20
N THR A 145 5.45 17.25 -15.19
CA THR A 145 4.62 17.91 -14.18
C THR A 145 3.52 16.99 -13.69
N SER A 146 3.19 17.06 -12.41
CA SER A 146 2.05 16.35 -11.83
C SER A 146 1.24 17.27 -10.94
N CYS A 147 -0.08 17.04 -10.87
CA CYS A 147 -0.91 17.80 -9.93
C CYS A 147 -0.66 17.32 -8.48
N GLY A 148 -0.99 18.19 -7.52
CA GLY A 148 -0.84 17.85 -6.10
C GLY A 148 -1.67 16.65 -5.62
N CYS A 149 -2.69 16.24 -6.38
CA CYS A 149 -3.49 15.04 -6.14
C CYS A 149 -2.94 13.78 -6.83
N GLY A 150 -1.91 13.90 -7.68
CA GLY A 150 -1.27 12.79 -8.38
C GLY A 150 -2.08 12.19 -9.54
N THR A 151 -3.31 12.64 -9.80
CA THR A 151 -4.19 12.04 -10.81
C THR A 151 -4.02 12.61 -12.22
N SER A 152 -3.37 13.76 -12.35
CA SER A 152 -3.09 14.38 -13.66
C SER A 152 -1.63 14.77 -13.80
N PHE A 153 -1.14 14.72 -15.03
CA PHE A 153 0.26 14.96 -15.36
C PHE A 153 0.41 15.66 -16.71
N GLY A 154 1.56 16.27 -16.94
CA GLY A 154 1.99 16.82 -18.22
C GLY A 154 3.31 16.19 -18.64
N ILE A 155 3.52 16.16 -19.95
CA ILE A 155 4.74 15.73 -20.63
C ILE A 155 5.35 16.93 -21.32
#